data_c7e8b4f06521409032ecc07b44d5a1fa
#
_entry.id   c7e8b4f06521409032ecc07b44d5a1fa
#
_cell.length_a   1.000
_cell.length_b   1.000
_cell.length_c   1.000
_cell.angle_alpha   90.00
_cell.angle_beta   90.00
_cell.angle_gamma   90.00
#
_symmetry.space_group_name_H-M   'P 1'
#
loop_
_entity.id
_entity.type
_entity.pdbx_description
1 polymer ?
#
loop_
_entity_poly.entity_id
_entity_poly.type
_entity_poly.pdbx_seq_one_letter_code
_entity_poly.pdbx_strand_id
1 'polypeptide(L)'
;MGIFGLGKEEIFSISKDSSRLETDYAVYQPNPFYLYPEKDNVLTNKNHLYLVDGGEDGENIPLRTLVIPERELDVIFVLDSSSDIDNYPNGSKLKRIFEKLDEENVHYQFPNNVKTFTHPIVIGCNATKRTGHDSFLPIIIYHANANHGNASNTSTFKITYNQSEVSSMLLTGRGVFSNDYDLYYKNCLGCILTKRTMDRLPRKKKFSPFCLQCFKDYCYS
;
A
#
# COMPACT_ATOMS: atom_id res chain seq x y z
N MET A 1 6.47 -9.47 -5.90
CA MET A 1 6.50 -10.29 -4.66
C MET A 1 7.05 -11.65 -5.05
N GLY A 2 8.29 -11.97 -4.67
CA GLY A 2 8.87 -13.26 -5.01
C GLY A 2 8.07 -14.37 -4.32
N ILE A 3 7.77 -15.44 -5.04
CA ILE A 3 7.20 -16.66 -4.46
C ILE A 3 8.33 -17.28 -3.61
N PHE A 4 8.34 -16.91 -2.33
CA PHE A 4 9.32 -17.45 -1.39
C PHE A 4 9.07 -18.94 -1.18
N GLY A 5 10.03 -19.78 -1.56
CA GLY A 5 10.07 -21.19 -1.20
C GLY A 5 9.77 -22.19 -2.32
N LEU A 6 9.44 -21.75 -3.52
CA LEU A 6 9.26 -22.68 -4.67
C LEU A 6 10.56 -22.85 -5.45
N GLY A 7 10.92 -24.08 -5.75
CA GLY A 7 12.03 -24.41 -6.65
C GLY A 7 11.77 -23.96 -8.08
N LYS A 8 12.85 -23.82 -8.88
CA LYS A 8 12.74 -23.44 -10.30
C LYS A 8 11.76 -24.31 -11.09
N GLU A 9 11.72 -25.61 -10.77
CA GLU A 9 10.86 -26.58 -11.46
C GLU A 9 9.39 -26.40 -11.08
N GLU A 10 9.10 -26.03 -9.83
CA GLU A 10 7.73 -25.76 -9.36
C GLU A 10 7.17 -24.47 -9.96
N ILE A 11 7.99 -23.40 -10.04
CA ILE A 11 7.59 -22.16 -10.72
C ILE A 11 7.32 -22.42 -12.20
N PHE A 12 8.14 -23.25 -12.84
CA PHE A 12 7.99 -23.59 -14.26
C PHE A 12 6.76 -24.49 -14.50
N SER A 13 6.42 -25.37 -13.55
CA SER A 13 5.21 -26.20 -13.64
C SER A 13 3.94 -25.36 -13.45
N ILE A 14 3.90 -24.42 -12.53
CA ILE A 14 2.79 -23.49 -12.33
C ILE A 14 2.55 -22.65 -13.60
N SER A 15 3.61 -22.10 -14.20
CA SER A 15 3.48 -21.33 -15.45
C SER A 15 3.04 -22.19 -16.64
N LYS A 16 3.44 -23.46 -16.66
CA LYS A 16 3.09 -24.40 -17.73
C LYS A 16 1.65 -24.90 -17.61
N ASP A 17 1.15 -25.07 -16.39
CA ASP A 17 -0.23 -25.45 -16.14
C ASP A 17 -1.20 -24.26 -16.38
N SER A 18 -0.83 -23.04 -16.02
CA SER A 18 -1.62 -21.85 -16.32
C SER A 18 -1.77 -21.64 -17.83
N SER A 19 -0.69 -21.86 -18.61
CA SER A 19 -0.76 -21.76 -20.08
C SER A 19 -1.61 -22.84 -20.74
N ARG A 20 -1.76 -24.01 -20.10
CA ARG A 20 -2.61 -25.11 -20.60
C ARG A 20 -4.09 -24.88 -20.34
N LEU A 21 -4.44 -24.12 -19.30
CA LEU A 21 -5.82 -23.92 -18.87
C LEU A 21 -6.39 -22.59 -19.37
N GLU A 22 -5.62 -21.81 -20.15
CA GLU A 22 -5.99 -20.43 -20.54
C GLU A 22 -6.42 -19.59 -19.33
N THR A 23 -5.77 -19.80 -18.17
CA THR A 23 -6.13 -19.16 -16.91
C THR A 23 -4.98 -18.28 -16.40
N ASP A 24 -5.31 -17.05 -16.05
CA ASP A 24 -4.36 -16.06 -15.54
C ASP A 24 -4.24 -16.11 -14.01
N TYR A 25 -4.49 -17.27 -13.40
CA TYR A 25 -4.46 -17.43 -11.95
C TYR A 25 -3.78 -18.74 -11.51
N ALA A 26 -3.21 -18.72 -10.32
CA ALA A 26 -2.68 -19.91 -9.65
C ALA A 26 -3.79 -20.59 -8.83
N VAL A 27 -3.81 -21.93 -8.88
CA VAL A 27 -4.70 -22.74 -8.04
C VAL A 27 -3.96 -23.10 -6.74
N TYR A 28 -4.51 -22.66 -5.60
CA TYR A 28 -4.00 -23.00 -4.28
C TYR A 28 -4.90 -24.05 -3.62
N GLN A 29 -4.34 -25.17 -3.25
CA GLN A 29 -5.06 -26.30 -2.65
C GLN A 29 -4.19 -26.97 -1.56
N PRO A 30 -4.77 -27.35 -0.40
CA PRO A 30 -6.18 -27.14 0.00
C PRO A 30 -6.48 -25.70 0.37
N ASN A 31 -7.71 -25.26 0.11
CA ASN A 31 -8.20 -23.96 0.55
C ASN A 31 -8.34 -23.93 2.07
N PRO A 32 -7.60 -23.06 2.81
CA PRO A 32 -7.67 -23.00 4.26
C PRO A 32 -9.01 -22.47 4.80
N PHE A 33 -9.84 -21.86 3.95
CA PHE A 33 -11.16 -21.36 4.30
C PHE A 33 -12.28 -22.35 3.97
N TYR A 34 -11.96 -23.50 3.37
CA TYR A 34 -12.95 -24.49 2.97
C TYR A 34 -13.77 -24.96 4.18
N LEU A 35 -15.09 -24.90 4.05
CA LEU A 35 -16.05 -25.21 5.12
C LEU A 35 -15.95 -24.32 6.37
N TYR A 36 -15.32 -23.14 6.29
CA TYR A 36 -15.37 -22.17 7.39
C TYR A 36 -16.82 -21.79 7.70
N PRO A 37 -17.21 -21.59 8.97
CA PRO A 37 -18.62 -21.53 9.39
C PRO A 37 -19.48 -20.42 8.79
N GLU A 38 -18.91 -19.38 8.23
CA GLU A 38 -19.65 -18.32 7.53
C GLU A 38 -20.14 -18.82 6.17
N LYS A 39 -21.39 -19.20 6.12
CA LYS A 39 -21.96 -20.09 5.10
C LYS A 39 -22.12 -19.54 3.68
N ASP A 40 -22.04 -18.25 3.44
CA ASP A 40 -22.35 -17.65 2.13
C ASP A 40 -21.17 -16.94 1.45
N ASN A 41 -19.96 -17.30 1.80
CA ASN A 41 -18.78 -16.74 1.20
C ASN A 41 -18.27 -17.63 0.08
N VAL A 42 -18.05 -17.06 -1.11
CA VAL A 42 -17.48 -17.77 -2.27
C VAL A 42 -16.13 -18.44 -1.97
N LEU A 43 -15.39 -17.93 -0.98
CA LEU A 43 -14.11 -18.48 -0.55
C LEU A 43 -14.26 -19.80 0.22
N THR A 44 -15.41 -20.06 0.84
CA THR A 44 -15.62 -21.23 1.71
C THR A 44 -16.23 -22.42 1.03
N ASN A 45 -16.74 -22.24 -0.20
CA ASN A 45 -17.49 -23.26 -0.92
C ASN A 45 -16.64 -24.22 -1.77
N LYS A 46 -15.36 -23.90 -1.98
CA LYS A 46 -14.46 -24.66 -2.85
C LYS A 46 -13.23 -25.13 -2.10
N ASN A 47 -12.78 -26.34 -2.37
CA ASN A 47 -11.55 -26.89 -1.77
C ASN A 47 -10.27 -26.28 -2.37
N HIS A 48 -10.38 -25.30 -3.23
CA HIS A 48 -9.26 -24.58 -3.83
C HIS A 48 -9.54 -23.10 -3.91
N LEU A 49 -8.48 -22.29 -3.91
CA LEU A 49 -8.52 -20.86 -4.17
C LEU A 49 -7.86 -20.58 -5.51
N TYR A 50 -8.44 -19.64 -6.23
CA TYR A 50 -7.82 -19.03 -7.39
C TYR A 50 -7.13 -17.74 -6.93
N LEU A 51 -5.82 -17.68 -7.13
CA LEU A 51 -4.99 -16.55 -6.72
C LEU A 51 -4.40 -15.89 -7.96
N VAL A 52 -4.49 -14.57 -7.99
CA VAL A 52 -3.89 -13.74 -9.02
C VAL A 52 -2.97 -12.71 -8.36
N ASP A 53 -1.93 -12.32 -9.07
CA ASP A 53 -1.08 -11.21 -8.61
C ASP A 53 -1.87 -9.89 -8.61
N GLY A 54 -1.75 -9.11 -7.55
CA GLY A 54 -2.45 -7.82 -7.44
C GLY A 54 -2.09 -6.84 -8.57
N GLY A 55 -0.91 -6.99 -9.16
CA GLY A 55 -0.47 -6.24 -10.34
C GLY A 55 -1.33 -6.50 -11.57
N GLU A 56 -1.81 -7.74 -11.75
CA GLU A 56 -2.72 -8.13 -12.84
C GLU A 56 -4.09 -7.43 -12.70
N ASP A 57 -4.58 -7.25 -11.47
CA ASP A 57 -5.77 -6.45 -11.19
C ASP A 57 -5.47 -4.93 -11.19
N GLY A 58 -4.22 -4.56 -11.44
CA GLY A 58 -3.75 -3.17 -11.42
C GLY A 58 -3.66 -2.56 -10.03
N GLU A 59 -3.63 -3.38 -8.99
CA GLU A 59 -3.49 -2.98 -7.59
C GLU A 59 -2.09 -3.27 -7.04
N ASN A 60 -1.07 -2.65 -7.61
CA ASN A 60 0.29 -2.74 -7.07
C ASN A 60 0.39 -2.23 -5.63
N ILE A 61 -0.55 -1.37 -5.23
CA ILE A 61 -0.69 -0.83 -3.88
C ILE A 61 -2.05 -1.31 -3.32
N PRO A 62 -2.11 -2.34 -2.47
CA PRO A 62 -3.37 -2.97 -2.05
C PRO A 62 -4.10 -2.17 -0.95
N LEU A 63 -4.39 -0.90 -1.19
CA LEU A 63 -5.07 -0.03 -0.22
C LEU A 63 -6.52 -0.42 0.03
N ARG A 64 -7.25 -0.89 -0.98
CA ARG A 64 -8.67 -1.22 -0.86
C ARG A 64 -8.93 -2.23 0.27
N THR A 65 -8.07 -3.24 0.39
CA THR A 65 -8.18 -4.25 1.45
C THR A 65 -7.80 -3.74 2.84
N LEU A 66 -7.12 -2.60 2.93
CA LEU A 66 -6.69 -2.00 4.20
C LEU A 66 -7.65 -0.93 4.71
N VAL A 67 -8.34 -0.22 3.81
CA VAL A 67 -9.25 0.86 4.21
C VAL A 67 -10.65 0.38 4.60
N ILE A 68 -10.94 -0.93 4.55
CA ILE A 68 -12.21 -1.47 4.98
C ILE A 68 -12.47 -1.21 6.48
N PRO A 69 -13.73 -0.95 6.89
CA PRO A 69 -14.07 -0.60 8.27
C PRO A 69 -13.65 -1.64 9.30
N GLU A 70 -13.78 -2.90 8.95
CA GLU A 70 -13.51 -4.06 9.82
C GLU A 70 -12.06 -4.15 10.30
N ARG A 71 -11.14 -3.48 9.62
CA ARG A 71 -9.73 -3.42 10.04
C ARG A 71 -9.44 -2.35 11.08
N GLU A 72 -10.32 -1.37 11.25
CA GLU A 72 -10.21 -0.29 12.24
C GLU A 72 -8.84 0.42 12.26
N LEU A 73 -8.19 0.51 11.09
CA LEU A 73 -6.87 1.12 10.98
C LEU A 73 -6.96 2.64 11.10
N ASP A 74 -6.03 3.23 11.83
CA ASP A 74 -5.87 4.68 11.97
C ASP A 74 -4.86 5.25 10.97
N VAL A 75 -3.81 4.49 10.67
CA VAL A 75 -2.71 4.91 9.80
C VAL A 75 -2.27 3.74 8.92
N ILE A 76 -1.99 4.04 7.66
CA ILE A 76 -1.44 3.10 6.69
C ILE A 76 -0.18 3.73 6.10
N PHE A 77 0.95 3.02 6.18
CA PHE A 77 2.16 3.37 5.44
C PHE A 77 2.14 2.69 4.07
N VAL A 78 2.33 3.48 3.04
CA VAL A 78 2.46 3.02 1.65
C VAL A 78 3.89 3.28 1.20
N LEU A 79 4.59 2.21 0.84
CA LEU A 79 5.94 2.27 0.27
C LEU A 79 5.82 1.88 -1.21
N ASP A 80 5.94 2.87 -2.09
CA ASP A 80 5.77 2.67 -3.53
C ASP A 80 7.13 2.53 -4.21
N SER A 81 7.36 1.36 -4.79
CA SER A 81 8.53 1.04 -5.60
C SER A 81 8.13 0.71 -7.04
N SER A 82 7.09 1.31 -7.55
CA SER A 82 6.67 1.14 -8.95
C SER A 82 7.74 1.65 -9.91
N SER A 83 7.85 1.00 -11.06
CA SER A 83 8.74 1.39 -12.16
C SER A 83 7.92 2.09 -13.23
N ASP A 84 7.57 3.36 -13.00
CA ASP A 84 6.72 4.11 -13.92
C ASP A 84 7.55 4.97 -14.91
N ILE A 85 8.10 6.09 -14.45
CA ILE A 85 8.93 7.00 -15.25
C ILE A 85 10.38 6.90 -14.77
N ASP A 86 11.32 6.71 -15.67
CA ASP A 86 12.76 6.58 -15.38
C ASP A 86 13.06 5.52 -14.31
N ASN A 87 12.23 4.48 -14.24
CA ASN A 87 12.26 3.42 -13.23
C ASN A 87 11.98 3.91 -11.79
N TYR A 88 11.20 4.94 -11.64
CA TYR A 88 10.74 5.44 -10.34
C TYR A 88 9.22 5.63 -10.34
N PRO A 89 8.56 5.53 -9.17
CA PRO A 89 7.13 5.78 -9.06
C PRO A 89 6.81 7.25 -9.36
N ASN A 90 5.77 7.45 -10.15
CA ASN A 90 5.24 8.77 -10.47
C ASN A 90 3.89 9.07 -9.80
N GLY A 91 3.44 8.19 -8.91
CA GLY A 91 2.16 8.30 -8.21
C GLY A 91 0.93 7.84 -9.01
N SER A 92 1.11 7.40 -10.26
CA SER A 92 -0.02 6.96 -11.10
C SER A 92 -0.75 5.74 -10.51
N LYS A 93 -0.01 4.81 -9.89
CA LYS A 93 -0.57 3.64 -9.22
C LYS A 93 -1.43 4.04 -8.03
N LEU A 94 -0.94 4.98 -7.22
CA LEU A 94 -1.67 5.51 -6.09
C LEU A 94 -2.95 6.22 -6.57
N LYS A 95 -2.85 7.07 -7.60
CA LYS A 95 -4.01 7.76 -8.18
C LYS A 95 -5.10 6.78 -8.61
N ARG A 96 -4.72 5.72 -9.35
CA ARG A 96 -5.66 4.69 -9.81
C ARG A 96 -6.41 4.03 -8.66
N ILE A 97 -5.74 3.77 -7.54
CA ILE A 97 -6.38 3.19 -6.36
C ILE A 97 -7.37 4.17 -5.73
N PHE A 98 -7.06 5.46 -5.67
CA PHE A 98 -8.02 6.45 -5.18
C PHE A 98 -9.25 6.60 -6.08
N GLU A 99 -9.08 6.50 -7.40
CA GLU A 99 -10.21 6.46 -8.34
C GLU A 99 -11.12 5.25 -8.07
N LYS A 100 -10.55 4.05 -7.86
CA LYS A 100 -11.32 2.85 -7.48
C LYS A 100 -12.00 2.99 -6.10
N LEU A 101 -11.33 3.59 -5.11
CA LEU A 101 -11.91 3.85 -3.80
C LEU A 101 -13.08 4.83 -3.89
N ASP A 102 -12.99 5.84 -4.76
CA ASP A 102 -14.07 6.80 -5.00
C ASP A 102 -15.31 6.13 -5.60
N GLU A 103 -15.13 5.20 -6.55
CA GLU A 103 -16.19 4.35 -7.10
C GLU A 103 -16.89 3.49 -6.02
N GLU A 104 -16.15 3.11 -4.97
CA GLU A 104 -16.64 2.35 -3.80
C GLU A 104 -17.21 3.24 -2.69
N ASN A 105 -17.39 4.54 -2.95
CA ASN A 105 -17.84 5.54 -1.97
C ASN A 105 -16.88 5.74 -0.77
N VAL A 106 -15.59 5.53 -0.99
CA VAL A 106 -14.51 5.81 -0.04
C VAL A 106 -13.73 7.03 -0.54
N HIS A 107 -14.16 8.21 -0.11
CA HIS A 107 -13.66 9.47 -0.66
C HIS A 107 -12.48 10.03 0.11
N TYR A 108 -11.35 10.12 -0.58
CA TYR A 108 -10.17 10.85 -0.14
C TYR A 108 -9.95 12.08 -1.01
N GLN A 109 -9.45 13.16 -0.42
CA GLN A 109 -8.91 14.25 -1.22
C GLN A 109 -7.55 13.81 -1.78
N PHE A 110 -7.44 13.83 -3.10
CA PHE A 110 -6.22 13.43 -3.80
C PHE A 110 -5.83 14.45 -4.87
N PRO A 111 -4.51 14.71 -5.05
CA PRO A 111 -4.06 15.69 -6.05
C PRO A 111 -4.48 15.32 -7.48
N ASN A 112 -5.10 16.25 -8.18
CA ASN A 112 -5.47 16.06 -9.60
C ASN A 112 -4.23 15.91 -10.50
N ASN A 113 -3.13 16.58 -10.15
CA ASN A 113 -1.85 16.50 -10.83
C ASN A 113 -0.87 15.70 -10.00
N VAL A 114 -0.73 14.42 -10.33
CA VAL A 114 0.27 13.57 -9.71
C VAL A 114 1.63 13.94 -10.30
N LYS A 115 2.50 14.48 -9.46
CA LYS A 115 3.93 14.67 -9.75
C LYS A 115 4.71 13.61 -9.00
N THR A 116 5.93 13.33 -9.43
CA THR A 116 6.85 12.50 -8.66
C THR A 116 7.04 13.10 -7.28
N PHE A 117 6.66 12.37 -6.26
CA PHE A 117 6.81 12.80 -4.88
C PHE A 117 8.23 12.49 -4.41
N THR A 118 9.01 13.52 -4.16
CA THR A 118 10.39 13.41 -3.63
C THR A 118 10.46 13.43 -2.11
N HIS A 119 9.33 13.63 -1.45
CA HIS A 119 9.17 13.63 0.00
C HIS A 119 7.87 12.92 0.38
N PRO A 120 7.74 12.40 1.60
CA PRO A 120 6.50 11.79 2.06
C PRO A 120 5.32 12.76 1.99
N ILE A 121 4.17 12.25 1.58
CA ILE A 121 2.91 12.98 1.64
C ILE A 121 1.91 12.26 2.52
N VAL A 122 1.03 13.01 3.16
CA VAL A 122 0.01 12.49 4.06
C VAL A 122 -1.37 12.81 3.50
N ILE A 123 -2.15 11.78 3.27
CA ILE A 123 -3.48 11.88 2.68
C ILE A 123 -4.52 11.50 3.72
N GLY A 124 -5.69 12.15 3.67
CA GLY A 124 -6.77 11.87 4.60
C GLY A 124 -6.63 12.56 5.96
N CYS A 125 -5.84 13.63 6.07
CA CYS A 125 -5.70 14.40 7.31
C CYS A 125 -7.01 15.05 7.76
N ASN A 126 -7.88 15.42 6.83
CA ASN A 126 -9.22 15.86 7.18
C ASN A 126 -10.01 14.69 7.77
N ALA A 127 -10.60 14.93 8.95
CA ALA A 127 -11.34 13.91 9.66
C ALA A 127 -12.66 13.59 8.94
N THR A 128 -12.57 12.75 7.91
CA THR A 128 -13.73 12.27 7.17
C THR A 128 -14.22 10.98 7.81
N LYS A 129 -15.46 10.98 8.27
CA LYS A 129 -16.13 9.77 8.73
C LYS A 129 -16.45 8.88 7.53
N ARG A 130 -16.38 7.58 7.74
CA ARG A 130 -16.81 6.59 6.76
C ARG A 130 -18.33 6.64 6.61
N THR A 131 -18.81 6.46 5.40
CA THR A 131 -20.26 6.39 5.13
C THR A 131 -20.86 5.20 5.87
N GLY A 132 -21.85 5.46 6.71
CA GLY A 132 -22.52 4.42 7.50
C GLY A 132 -21.77 3.87 8.71
N HIS A 133 -20.59 4.43 9.05
CA HIS A 133 -19.80 4.01 10.20
C HIS A 133 -19.39 5.22 11.07
N ASP A 134 -19.22 4.98 12.38
CA ASP A 134 -18.71 6.00 13.31
C ASP A 134 -17.21 6.18 13.30
N SER A 135 -16.49 5.37 12.52
CA SER A 135 -15.05 5.43 12.39
C SER A 135 -14.61 6.42 11.31
N PHE A 136 -13.42 7.00 11.49
CA PHE A 136 -12.76 7.80 10.46
C PHE A 136 -12.03 6.93 9.44
N LEU A 137 -11.88 7.46 8.24
CA LEU A 137 -10.94 6.87 7.25
C LEU A 137 -9.51 6.93 7.79
N PRO A 138 -8.67 5.90 7.57
CA PRO A 138 -7.28 5.93 7.99
C PRO A 138 -6.50 7.06 7.31
N ILE A 139 -5.46 7.53 7.97
CA ILE A 139 -4.46 8.42 7.36
C ILE A 139 -3.52 7.54 6.52
N ILE A 140 -3.22 7.97 5.32
CA ILE A 140 -2.30 7.29 4.41
C ILE A 140 -1.03 8.11 4.33
N ILE A 141 0.09 7.52 4.75
CA ILE A 141 1.43 8.11 4.63
C ILE A 141 2.12 7.44 3.45
N TYR A 142 2.30 8.18 2.37
CA TYR A 142 2.85 7.68 1.13
C TYR A 142 4.32 8.08 0.97
N HIS A 143 5.16 7.08 0.78
CA HIS A 143 6.57 7.21 0.49
C HIS A 143 6.87 6.60 -0.88
N ALA A 144 7.32 7.41 -1.81
CA ALA A 144 7.78 6.95 -3.11
C ALA A 144 9.27 6.64 -3.08
N ASN A 145 9.68 5.59 -3.77
CA ASN A 145 11.09 5.34 -4.07
C ASN A 145 11.55 6.32 -5.17
N ALA A 146 11.76 7.57 -4.79
CA ALA A 146 12.18 8.62 -5.69
C ALA A 146 13.59 9.09 -5.31
N ASN A 147 14.57 8.85 -6.17
CA ASN A 147 15.97 9.32 -6.00
C ASN A 147 16.68 8.84 -4.72
N HIS A 148 16.30 7.68 -4.19
CA HIS A 148 16.87 7.12 -2.95
C HIS A 148 17.93 6.02 -3.18
N GLY A 149 18.59 6.01 -4.31
CA GLY A 149 19.64 5.04 -4.61
C GLY A 149 19.22 4.05 -5.69
N ASN A 150 18.73 2.86 -5.35
CA ASN A 150 18.36 1.89 -6.36
C ASN A 150 17.02 2.26 -7.04
N ALA A 151 17.04 2.32 -8.35
CA ALA A 151 15.83 2.43 -9.16
C ALA A 151 14.94 1.19 -9.00
N SER A 152 13.64 1.35 -9.21
CA SER A 152 12.64 0.28 -9.15
C SER A 152 12.60 -0.54 -10.44
N ASN A 153 13.75 -0.93 -10.98
CA ASN A 153 13.88 -1.58 -12.29
C ASN A 153 14.27 -3.06 -12.21
N THR A 154 14.10 -3.67 -11.05
CA THR A 154 14.40 -5.10 -10.89
C THR A 154 13.38 -5.94 -11.64
N SER A 155 13.86 -6.78 -12.55
CA SER A 155 12.99 -7.69 -13.31
C SER A 155 12.26 -8.68 -12.39
N THR A 156 10.98 -8.90 -12.65
CA THR A 156 10.16 -9.94 -12.00
C THR A 156 10.74 -11.34 -12.16
N PHE A 157 11.47 -11.58 -13.26
CA PHE A 157 12.11 -12.88 -13.55
C PHE A 157 13.49 -13.04 -12.91
N LYS A 158 13.99 -12.01 -12.22
CA LYS A 158 15.26 -12.11 -11.50
C LYS A 158 15.02 -12.80 -10.14
N ILE A 159 15.44 -14.06 -10.04
CA ILE A 159 15.21 -14.92 -8.86
C ILE A 159 16.46 -15.05 -7.96
N THR A 160 17.60 -14.55 -8.37
CA THR A 160 18.84 -14.61 -7.60
C THR A 160 19.48 -13.24 -7.49
N TYR A 161 20.01 -12.93 -6.32
CA TYR A 161 20.66 -11.67 -5.98
C TYR A 161 21.99 -11.93 -5.29
N ASN A 162 23.00 -11.15 -5.60
CA ASN A 162 24.25 -11.17 -4.82
C ASN A 162 24.13 -10.34 -3.56
N GLN A 163 25.05 -10.52 -2.61
CA GLN A 163 25.01 -9.83 -1.32
C GLN A 163 25.06 -8.31 -1.42
N SER A 164 25.80 -7.75 -2.38
CA SER A 164 25.90 -6.30 -2.56
C SER A 164 24.60 -5.71 -3.08
N GLU A 165 23.90 -6.39 -3.99
CA GLU A 165 22.58 -5.98 -4.47
C GLU A 165 21.56 -5.96 -3.33
N VAL A 166 21.49 -7.05 -2.53
CA VAL A 166 20.58 -7.11 -1.38
C VAL A 166 20.88 -5.99 -0.39
N SER A 167 22.14 -5.78 -0.05
CA SER A 167 22.55 -4.72 0.89
C SER A 167 22.17 -3.33 0.36
N SER A 168 22.35 -3.07 -0.93
CA SER A 168 21.98 -1.80 -1.55
C SER A 168 20.47 -1.58 -1.56
N MET A 169 19.67 -2.63 -1.89
CA MET A 169 18.22 -2.57 -1.84
C MET A 169 17.69 -2.31 -0.42
N LEU A 170 18.26 -2.96 0.58
CA LEU A 170 17.89 -2.73 1.98
C LEU A 170 18.21 -1.31 2.44
N LEU A 171 19.36 -0.75 2.04
CA LEU A 171 19.71 0.63 2.35
C LEU A 171 18.74 1.61 1.68
N THR A 172 18.40 1.38 0.42
CA THR A 172 17.40 2.18 -0.29
C THR A 172 16.05 2.12 0.39
N GLY A 173 15.53 0.91 0.68
CA GLY A 173 14.24 0.74 1.36
C GLY A 173 14.20 1.40 2.73
N ARG A 174 15.30 1.31 3.49
CA ARG A 174 15.46 2.04 4.76
C ARG A 174 15.40 3.55 4.53
N GLY A 175 16.14 4.07 3.56
CA GLY A 175 16.16 5.50 3.24
C GLY A 175 14.78 6.03 2.85
N VAL A 176 14.02 5.28 2.04
CA VAL A 176 12.64 5.60 1.65
C VAL A 176 11.73 5.64 2.88
N PHE A 177 11.79 4.62 3.73
CA PHE A 177 10.89 4.52 4.89
C PHE A 177 11.23 5.54 5.98
N SER A 178 12.51 5.64 6.35
CA SER A 178 12.93 6.51 7.45
C SER A 178 12.98 7.98 7.08
N ASN A 179 13.08 8.28 5.78
CA ASN A 179 13.28 9.64 5.26
C ASN A 179 14.35 10.40 6.05
N ASP A 180 15.52 9.76 6.23
CA ASP A 180 16.58 10.23 7.12
C ASP A 180 17.13 11.62 6.77
N TYR A 181 16.85 12.10 5.57
CA TYR A 181 17.25 13.41 5.08
C TYR A 181 16.35 14.55 5.57
N ASP A 182 15.18 14.23 6.12
CA ASP A 182 14.21 15.21 6.61
C ASP A 182 13.91 15.00 8.10
N LEU A 183 14.73 15.62 8.96
CA LEU A 183 14.53 15.58 10.41
C LEU A 183 13.23 16.25 10.83
N TYR A 184 12.75 17.22 10.08
CA TYR A 184 11.50 17.90 10.36
C TYR A 184 10.32 16.96 10.16
N TYR A 185 10.31 16.18 9.07
CA TYR A 185 9.32 15.13 8.86
C TYR A 185 9.27 14.13 10.03
N LYS A 186 10.42 13.66 10.51
CA LYS A 186 10.48 12.74 11.65
C LYS A 186 9.82 13.31 12.90
N ASN A 187 10.04 14.58 13.18
CA ASN A 187 9.40 15.26 14.30
C ASN A 187 7.89 15.41 14.08
N CYS A 188 7.47 15.64 12.84
CA CYS A 188 6.07 15.73 12.46
C CYS A 188 5.34 14.38 12.49
N LEU A 189 6.06 13.27 12.31
CA LEU A 189 5.48 11.93 12.26
C LEU A 189 4.66 11.62 13.53
N GLY A 190 5.14 12.02 14.71
CA GLY A 190 4.40 11.87 15.96
C GLY A 190 3.04 12.57 15.95
N CYS A 191 2.96 13.78 15.37
CA CYS A 191 1.71 14.49 15.19
C CYS A 191 0.76 13.76 14.23
N ILE A 192 1.29 13.25 13.12
CA ILE A 192 0.53 12.53 12.10
C ILE A 192 -0.05 11.24 12.67
N LEU A 193 0.77 10.43 13.36
CA LEU A 193 0.36 9.15 13.94
C LEU A 193 -0.70 9.30 15.02
N THR A 194 -0.66 10.39 15.79
CA THR A 194 -1.64 10.64 16.86
C THR A 194 -2.90 11.36 16.38
N LYS A 195 -2.94 11.77 15.12
CA LYS A 195 -4.03 12.62 14.61
C LYS A 195 -5.40 11.97 14.77
N ARG A 196 -5.60 10.71 14.41
CA ARG A 196 -6.90 10.04 14.55
C ARG A 196 -7.34 9.91 16.00
N THR A 197 -6.41 9.63 16.91
CA THR A 197 -6.70 9.67 18.34
C THR A 197 -7.21 11.05 18.77
N MET A 198 -6.55 12.11 18.31
CA MET A 198 -6.96 13.47 18.65
C MET A 198 -8.29 13.88 18.00
N ASP A 199 -8.57 13.41 16.78
CA ASP A 199 -9.84 13.65 16.07
C ASP A 199 -11.04 13.04 16.83
N ARG A 200 -10.84 11.94 17.58
CA ARG A 200 -11.86 11.31 18.43
C ARG A 200 -12.10 12.01 19.76
N LEU A 201 -11.15 12.85 20.19
CA LEU A 201 -11.29 13.54 21.47
C LEU A 201 -12.29 14.70 21.40
N PRO A 202 -12.97 15.03 22.51
CA PRO A 202 -13.83 16.19 22.56
C PRO A 202 -13.11 17.47 22.12
N ARG A 203 -13.79 18.34 21.38
CA ARG A 203 -13.25 19.56 20.74
C ARG A 203 -12.43 20.51 21.64
N LYS A 204 -12.39 20.29 22.95
CA LYS A 204 -11.60 21.10 23.91
C LYS A 204 -10.09 20.85 23.83
N LYS A 205 -9.64 19.70 23.27
CA LYS A 205 -8.21 19.43 23.08
C LYS A 205 -7.82 19.81 21.65
N LYS A 206 -7.03 20.87 21.54
CA LYS A 206 -6.49 21.35 20.26
C LYS A 206 -5.09 20.78 20.05
N PHE A 207 -4.75 20.56 18.79
CA PHE A 207 -3.36 20.26 18.40
C PHE A 207 -2.44 21.42 18.80
N SER A 208 -1.20 21.09 19.14
CA SER A 208 -0.17 22.12 19.37
C SER A 208 0.07 22.94 18.08
N PRO A 209 0.54 24.19 18.19
CA PRO A 209 0.92 24.96 17.01
C PRO A 209 1.93 24.24 16.10
N PHE A 210 2.84 23.47 16.71
CA PHE A 210 3.79 22.64 15.98
C PHE A 210 3.08 21.57 15.13
N CYS A 211 2.15 20.81 15.69
CA CYS A 211 1.40 19.80 14.93
C CYS A 211 0.54 20.44 13.83
N LEU A 212 -0.04 21.61 14.08
CA LEU A 212 -0.79 22.33 13.04
C LEU A 212 0.12 22.71 11.86
N GLN A 213 1.35 23.12 12.15
CA GLN A 213 2.32 23.40 11.10
C GLN A 213 2.72 22.13 10.35
N CYS A 214 2.96 21.01 11.05
CA CYS A 214 3.24 19.71 10.41
C CYS A 214 2.11 19.28 9.45
N PHE A 215 0.85 19.45 9.86
CA PHE A 215 -0.27 19.13 8.99
C PHE A 215 -0.32 20.04 7.76
N LYS A 216 0.01 21.31 7.90
CA LYS A 216 0.08 22.24 6.77
C LYS A 216 1.16 21.86 5.77
N ASP A 217 2.30 21.34 6.25
CA ASP A 217 3.47 21.07 5.42
C ASP A 217 3.39 19.71 4.72
N TYR A 218 2.80 18.70 5.37
CA TYR A 218 2.78 17.33 4.84
C TYR A 218 1.40 16.81 4.44
N CYS A 219 0.32 17.34 5.04
CA CYS A 219 -1.02 16.88 4.71
C CYS A 219 -1.49 17.48 3.38
N TYR A 220 -1.91 16.59 2.52
CA TYR A 220 -2.68 16.99 1.37
C TYR A 220 -4.13 17.27 1.80
N SER A 221 -4.59 18.46 1.59
CA SER A 221 -5.94 18.95 1.91
C SER A 221 -6.50 19.80 0.78
#